data_41ebf244b8f06533071ee908c9512e9d
#
_entry.id   41ebf244b8f06533071ee908c9512e9d
#
_cell.length_a   1.000
_cell.length_b   1.000
_cell.length_c   1.000
_cell.angle_alpha   90.00
_cell.angle_beta   90.00
_cell.angle_gamma   90.00
#
_symmetry.space_group_name_H-M   'P 1'
#
loop_
_entity.id
_entity.type
_entity.pdbx_description
1 polymer ?
#
loop_
_entity_poly.entity_id
_entity_poly.type
_entity_poly.pdbx_seq_one_letter_code
_entity_poly.pdbx_strand_id
1 'polypeptide(L)'
;MTSSSNSYDLPTQFTIDKLELKGIDVTGLFIGLDYFESIDTPASGGTITIMDTDGAGLRTRYELEFIEEIEFSFTNARDESFEFKGVMNGIRNEGVFQQKKMFCIDYTTEQVRKNEGNFCYKAFRNMAPEEISKEMVEKIGGEIDQEGWVGKGQKMTFMGARKRPTEVIRTTLRNGVSEDLQKPSATEYKPQQPDPQKGETKGSTGFYCWQTLDGYRYASVNDLLKGNVGKEHEEFVLRMQNRSLSMEETMQSIIEYDFPRIGDFQTHQRAGAFKNKLISFNMSTGQYQELETGDNPNATEKQKEQNGEQPTRVMCKPYIPERYQNSCEKAPPNYWDQSRKTVAQGATRQNTFNDQIGKFTLAPQFTMRAGDSMKVKINKVSSEKEGGVDEKHSGKYVIAKVGHHVDVSGKAYTRVTTVRSTIQQDDASSKKV
;
A
#
# COMPACT_ATOMS: atom_id res chain seq x y z
N MET A 1 -40.09 -9.16 13.05
CA MET A 1 -39.01 -9.73 12.28
C MET A 1 -37.91 -10.07 13.27
N THR A 2 -37.79 -11.33 13.62
CA THR A 2 -36.78 -11.82 14.55
C THR A 2 -35.45 -11.93 13.78
N SER A 3 -34.47 -11.11 14.16
CA SER A 3 -33.10 -11.28 13.70
C SER A 3 -32.62 -12.66 14.17
N SER A 4 -32.51 -13.60 13.25
CA SER A 4 -31.78 -14.83 13.50
C SER A 4 -30.31 -14.44 13.70
N SER A 5 -29.87 -14.45 14.95
CA SER A 5 -28.44 -14.39 15.23
C SER A 5 -27.81 -15.64 14.61
N ASN A 6 -27.10 -15.47 13.50
CA ASN A 6 -26.28 -16.54 12.94
C ASN A 6 -25.22 -16.88 14.00
N SER A 7 -25.38 -18.02 14.66
CA SER A 7 -24.33 -18.53 15.55
C SER A 7 -23.24 -19.16 14.68
N TYR A 8 -22.13 -18.46 14.51
CA TYR A 8 -20.96 -19.02 13.85
C TYR A 8 -20.22 -19.97 14.81
N ASP A 9 -19.98 -21.17 14.37
CA ASP A 9 -19.24 -22.18 15.15
C ASP A 9 -17.72 -22.01 15.03
N LEU A 10 -17.26 -21.44 13.93
CA LEU A 10 -15.84 -21.22 13.64
C LEU A 10 -15.57 -19.76 13.23
N PRO A 11 -14.42 -19.20 13.66
CA PRO A 11 -14.06 -17.82 13.36
C PRO A 11 -13.77 -17.56 11.88
N THR A 12 -13.52 -18.59 11.11
CA THR A 12 -13.30 -18.49 9.66
C THR A 12 -14.58 -18.57 8.83
N GLN A 13 -15.75 -18.78 9.47
CA GLN A 13 -17.04 -18.83 8.79
C GLN A 13 -17.47 -17.45 8.32
N PHE A 14 -18.25 -17.46 7.25
CA PHE A 14 -18.85 -16.27 6.65
C PHE A 14 -20.19 -16.63 6.02
N THR A 15 -21.00 -15.61 5.75
CA THR A 15 -22.22 -15.70 4.93
C THR A 15 -22.01 -14.93 3.64
N ILE A 16 -22.64 -15.43 2.57
CA ILE A 16 -22.77 -14.69 1.30
C ILE A 16 -24.13 -14.00 1.36
N ASP A 17 -24.09 -12.68 1.51
CA ASP A 17 -25.33 -11.89 1.58
C ASP A 17 -25.82 -11.55 0.17
N LYS A 18 -24.88 -11.33 -0.74
CA LYS A 18 -25.15 -11.01 -2.15
C LYS A 18 -23.99 -11.46 -3.04
N LEU A 19 -24.31 -12.00 -4.20
CA LEU A 19 -23.32 -12.26 -5.27
C LEU A 19 -24.01 -12.22 -6.63
N GLU A 20 -23.82 -11.13 -7.33
CA GLU A 20 -24.47 -10.88 -8.62
C GLU A 20 -23.47 -10.56 -9.72
N LEU A 21 -23.69 -11.14 -10.90
CA LEU A 21 -23.01 -10.77 -12.15
C LEU A 21 -24.09 -10.26 -13.12
N LYS A 22 -23.95 -9.01 -13.60
CA LYS A 22 -24.97 -8.36 -14.48
C LYS A 22 -26.38 -8.38 -13.83
N GLY A 23 -26.47 -8.29 -12.50
CA GLY A 23 -27.74 -8.42 -11.78
C GLY A 23 -28.32 -9.84 -11.70
N ILE A 24 -27.56 -10.85 -12.09
CA ILE A 24 -27.94 -12.26 -12.00
C ILE A 24 -27.32 -12.84 -10.74
N ASP A 25 -28.14 -13.37 -9.85
CA ASP A 25 -27.65 -14.09 -8.67
C ASP A 25 -26.92 -15.37 -9.07
N VAL A 26 -25.64 -15.45 -8.71
CA VAL A 26 -24.75 -16.58 -8.98
C VAL A 26 -24.23 -17.23 -7.70
N THR A 27 -24.86 -16.93 -6.55
CA THR A 27 -24.47 -17.48 -5.25
C THR A 27 -24.34 -19.00 -5.25
N GLY A 28 -25.29 -19.70 -5.91
CA GLY A 28 -25.27 -21.15 -6.05
C GLY A 28 -24.16 -21.70 -6.95
N LEU A 29 -23.46 -20.86 -7.68
CA LEU A 29 -22.35 -21.23 -8.60
C LEU A 29 -20.98 -20.84 -8.03
N PHE A 30 -20.93 -20.23 -6.86
CA PHE A 30 -19.72 -19.73 -6.22
C PHE A 30 -18.75 -20.84 -5.84
N ILE A 31 -17.47 -20.64 -6.14
CA ILE A 31 -16.36 -21.51 -5.74
C ILE A 31 -15.37 -20.80 -4.84
N GLY A 32 -14.98 -19.59 -5.20
CA GLY A 32 -14.02 -18.81 -4.42
C GLY A 32 -13.86 -17.40 -4.95
N LEU A 33 -13.39 -16.51 -4.07
CA LEU A 33 -13.13 -15.13 -4.37
C LEU A 33 -11.84 -14.69 -3.68
N ASP A 34 -11.02 -13.99 -4.41
CA ASP A 34 -9.87 -13.26 -3.92
C ASP A 34 -10.04 -11.78 -4.21
N TYR A 35 -9.83 -10.93 -3.22
CA TYR A 35 -9.79 -9.47 -3.35
C TYR A 35 -8.47 -8.93 -2.87
N PHE A 36 -7.94 -7.89 -3.52
CA PHE A 36 -6.63 -7.32 -3.19
C PHE A 36 -6.62 -5.81 -3.20
N GLU A 37 -5.93 -5.25 -2.20
CA GLU A 37 -5.52 -3.85 -2.11
C GLU A 37 -4.01 -3.75 -1.89
N SER A 38 -3.41 -2.67 -2.37
CA SER A 38 -1.98 -2.41 -2.15
C SER A 38 -1.69 -0.91 -2.17
N ILE A 39 -0.83 -0.45 -1.25
CA ILE A 39 -0.34 0.94 -1.26
C ILE A 39 0.46 1.28 -2.52
N ASP A 40 0.99 0.28 -3.21
CA ASP A 40 1.81 0.47 -4.41
C ASP A 40 0.98 0.69 -5.68
N THR A 41 -0.35 0.43 -5.64
CA THR A 41 -1.21 0.46 -6.82
C THR A 41 -2.45 1.32 -6.60
N PRO A 42 -2.76 2.23 -7.53
CA PRO A 42 -3.98 3.04 -7.47
C PRO A 42 -5.21 2.29 -8.00
N ALA A 43 -5.30 0.99 -7.74
CA ALA A 43 -6.37 0.12 -8.20
C ALA A 43 -6.58 -1.02 -7.19
N SER A 44 -7.84 -1.38 -6.97
CA SER A 44 -8.25 -2.55 -6.21
C SER A 44 -9.11 -3.47 -7.07
N GLY A 45 -9.20 -4.73 -6.70
CA GLY A 45 -9.95 -5.75 -7.43
C GLY A 45 -9.44 -7.14 -7.10
N GLY A 46 -9.79 -8.12 -7.92
CA GLY A 46 -9.40 -9.49 -7.63
C GLY A 46 -9.87 -10.49 -8.66
N THR A 47 -10.10 -11.70 -8.20
CA THR A 47 -10.60 -12.81 -9.03
C THR A 47 -11.76 -13.49 -8.35
N ILE A 48 -12.77 -13.86 -9.14
CA ILE A 48 -13.85 -14.73 -8.69
C ILE A 48 -13.87 -15.99 -9.55
N THR A 49 -14.04 -17.12 -8.88
CA THR A 49 -14.19 -18.41 -9.53
C THR A 49 -15.62 -18.89 -9.35
N ILE A 50 -16.30 -19.19 -10.46
CA ILE A 50 -17.65 -19.74 -10.50
C ILE A 50 -17.68 -21.03 -11.31
N MET A 51 -18.59 -21.90 -10.96
CA MET A 51 -18.82 -23.16 -11.67
C MET A 51 -20.18 -23.10 -12.39
N ASP A 52 -20.16 -22.99 -13.71
CA ASP A 52 -21.38 -23.02 -14.52
C ASP A 52 -21.88 -24.44 -14.60
N THR A 53 -23.04 -24.68 -14.01
CA THR A 53 -23.72 -26.00 -14.09
C THR A 53 -24.56 -26.08 -15.34
N ASP A 54 -24.80 -27.30 -15.85
CA ASP A 54 -25.51 -27.56 -17.10
C ASP A 54 -26.88 -26.85 -17.23
N GLY A 55 -27.47 -26.41 -16.15
CA GLY A 55 -28.74 -25.67 -16.13
C GLY A 55 -28.63 -24.16 -16.14
N ALA A 56 -27.49 -23.59 -15.77
CA ALA A 56 -27.32 -22.14 -15.64
C ALA A 56 -27.00 -21.48 -17.00
N GLY A 57 -26.04 -22.01 -17.74
CA GLY A 57 -25.71 -21.56 -19.10
C GLY A 57 -25.38 -20.09 -19.16
N LEU A 58 -24.49 -19.59 -18.26
CA LEU A 58 -24.21 -18.17 -18.07
C LEU A 58 -23.92 -17.41 -19.36
N ARG A 59 -23.16 -18.00 -20.27
CA ARG A 59 -22.87 -17.40 -21.58
C ARG A 59 -24.03 -17.47 -22.56
N THR A 60 -24.71 -18.60 -22.60
CA THR A 60 -25.74 -18.86 -23.65
C THR A 60 -27.11 -18.36 -23.25
N ARG A 61 -27.50 -18.54 -22.00
CA ARG A 61 -28.82 -18.16 -21.46
C ARG A 61 -28.90 -16.71 -21.03
N TYR A 62 -27.84 -16.20 -20.42
CA TYR A 62 -27.80 -14.85 -19.86
C TYR A 62 -26.94 -13.89 -20.68
N GLU A 63 -26.36 -14.35 -21.79
CA GLU A 63 -25.51 -13.53 -22.67
C GLU A 63 -24.43 -12.80 -21.91
N LEU A 64 -23.73 -13.51 -21.00
CA LEU A 64 -22.71 -12.95 -20.13
C LEU A 64 -21.38 -12.93 -20.87
N GLU A 65 -20.82 -11.74 -21.14
CA GLU A 65 -19.54 -11.55 -21.82
C GLU A 65 -18.38 -11.40 -20.82
N PHE A 66 -18.69 -11.31 -19.51
CA PHE A 66 -17.73 -11.13 -18.43
C PHE A 66 -16.95 -9.80 -18.48
N ILE A 67 -17.63 -8.75 -18.92
CA ILE A 67 -17.17 -7.36 -18.91
C ILE A 67 -18.19 -6.44 -18.23
N GLU A 68 -19.24 -7.01 -17.69
CA GLU A 68 -20.37 -6.33 -17.08
C GLU A 68 -20.11 -6.05 -15.58
N GLU A 69 -21.13 -5.55 -14.91
CA GLU A 69 -21.06 -5.28 -13.47
C GLU A 69 -20.96 -6.55 -12.64
N ILE A 70 -20.18 -6.46 -11.57
CA ILE A 70 -20.11 -7.43 -10.49
C ILE A 70 -20.42 -6.74 -9.17
N GLU A 71 -21.25 -7.36 -8.35
CA GLU A 71 -21.59 -6.90 -7.02
C GLU A 71 -21.61 -8.07 -6.05
N PHE A 72 -20.96 -7.92 -4.91
CA PHE A 72 -20.97 -8.93 -3.86
C PHE A 72 -20.90 -8.34 -2.46
N SER A 73 -21.45 -9.08 -1.51
CA SER A 73 -21.37 -8.78 -0.09
C SER A 73 -21.23 -10.07 0.71
N PHE A 74 -20.30 -10.05 1.67
CA PHE A 74 -20.01 -11.14 2.59
C PHE A 74 -19.99 -10.59 4.01
N THR A 75 -20.45 -11.37 4.99
CA THR A 75 -20.40 -11.02 6.41
C THR A 75 -19.64 -12.10 7.18
N ASN A 76 -18.70 -11.68 8.03
CA ASN A 76 -17.91 -12.58 8.88
C ASN A 76 -18.58 -12.84 10.24
N ALA A 77 -17.92 -13.64 11.09
CA ALA A 77 -18.42 -14.01 12.41
C ALA A 77 -18.51 -12.84 13.42
N ARG A 78 -17.97 -11.67 13.11
CA ARG A 78 -18.09 -10.43 13.90
C ARG A 78 -19.17 -9.48 13.36
N ASP A 79 -20.00 -9.92 12.42
CA ASP A 79 -20.95 -9.08 11.70
C ASP A 79 -20.29 -7.92 10.92
N GLU A 80 -19.01 -8.07 10.57
CA GLU A 80 -18.32 -7.13 9.67
C GLU A 80 -18.68 -7.49 8.23
N SER A 81 -19.20 -6.53 7.47
CA SER A 81 -19.52 -6.71 6.06
C SER A 81 -18.36 -6.30 5.16
N PHE A 82 -18.22 -7.04 4.07
CA PHE A 82 -17.30 -6.80 2.97
C PHE A 82 -18.09 -6.65 1.70
N GLU A 83 -18.29 -5.43 1.26
CA GLU A 83 -19.12 -5.09 0.10
C GLU A 83 -18.25 -4.55 -1.04
N PHE A 84 -18.49 -5.03 -2.24
CA PHE A 84 -17.78 -4.56 -3.43
C PHE A 84 -18.75 -4.42 -4.60
N LYS A 85 -18.58 -3.31 -5.31
CA LYS A 85 -19.23 -3.04 -6.59
C LYS A 85 -18.19 -2.61 -7.61
N GLY A 86 -18.17 -3.29 -8.75
CA GLY A 86 -17.18 -3.03 -9.77
C GLY A 86 -17.57 -3.63 -11.11
N VAL A 87 -16.57 -3.92 -11.92
CA VAL A 87 -16.74 -4.45 -13.27
C VAL A 87 -15.86 -5.67 -13.49
N MET A 88 -16.39 -6.66 -14.19
CA MET A 88 -15.61 -7.78 -14.68
C MET A 88 -14.68 -7.30 -15.80
N ASN A 89 -13.47 -7.82 -15.83
CA ASN A 89 -12.44 -7.44 -16.79
C ASN A 89 -12.14 -8.57 -17.80
N GLY A 90 -12.93 -9.61 -17.80
CA GLY A 90 -12.82 -10.77 -18.67
C GLY A 90 -12.49 -12.06 -17.93
N ILE A 91 -12.38 -13.12 -18.68
CA ILE A 91 -12.06 -14.45 -18.16
C ILE A 91 -10.54 -14.61 -18.15
N ARG A 92 -9.95 -14.84 -16.98
CA ARG A 92 -8.54 -15.21 -16.83
C ARG A 92 -8.30 -16.66 -17.25
N ASN A 93 -9.19 -17.55 -16.84
CA ASN A 93 -9.10 -18.96 -17.13
C ASN A 93 -10.51 -19.56 -17.28
N GLU A 94 -10.70 -20.40 -18.30
CA GLU A 94 -11.88 -21.21 -18.50
C GLU A 94 -11.43 -22.67 -18.54
N GLY A 95 -12.04 -23.53 -17.72
CA GLY A 95 -11.68 -24.92 -17.64
C GLY A 95 -12.90 -25.81 -17.42
N VAL A 96 -12.69 -27.13 -17.47
CA VAL A 96 -13.72 -28.12 -17.14
C VAL A 96 -13.23 -28.91 -15.93
N PHE A 97 -14.02 -28.92 -14.86
CA PHE A 97 -13.79 -29.72 -13.68
C PHE A 97 -15.02 -30.59 -13.39
N GLN A 98 -14.84 -31.91 -13.31
CA GLN A 98 -15.92 -32.86 -13.10
C GLN A 98 -17.12 -32.66 -14.07
N GLN A 99 -16.83 -32.48 -15.35
CA GLN A 99 -17.81 -32.23 -16.43
C GLN A 99 -18.57 -30.89 -16.32
N LYS A 100 -18.22 -30.02 -15.41
CA LYS A 100 -18.78 -28.67 -15.28
C LYS A 100 -17.79 -27.63 -15.75
N LYS A 101 -18.29 -26.59 -16.41
CA LYS A 101 -17.46 -25.45 -16.80
C LYS A 101 -17.12 -24.61 -15.58
N MET A 102 -15.87 -24.21 -15.46
CA MET A 102 -15.38 -23.34 -14.42
C MET A 102 -14.78 -22.10 -15.05
N PHE A 103 -15.17 -20.94 -14.55
CA PHE A 103 -14.66 -19.64 -14.98
C PHE A 103 -13.93 -18.96 -13.84
N CYS A 104 -12.68 -18.59 -14.09
CA CYS A 104 -11.94 -17.66 -13.23
C CYS A 104 -11.98 -16.27 -13.89
N ILE A 105 -12.66 -15.34 -13.28
CA ILE A 105 -12.97 -14.02 -13.82
C ILE A 105 -12.19 -12.98 -13.03
N ASP A 106 -11.46 -12.13 -13.75
CA ASP A 106 -10.83 -10.96 -13.14
C ASP A 106 -11.86 -9.84 -13.02
N TYR A 107 -11.86 -9.16 -11.89
CA TYR A 107 -12.70 -7.99 -11.66
C TYR A 107 -11.90 -6.83 -11.06
N THR A 108 -12.39 -5.64 -11.25
CA THR A 108 -11.77 -4.41 -10.77
C THR A 108 -12.82 -3.32 -10.55
N THR A 109 -12.42 -2.20 -10.00
CA THR A 109 -13.31 -1.05 -9.83
C THR A 109 -13.59 -0.36 -11.16
N GLU A 110 -14.74 0.32 -11.24
CA GLU A 110 -15.13 1.14 -12.40
C GLU A 110 -14.11 2.25 -12.71
N GLN A 111 -13.41 2.75 -11.68
CA GLN A 111 -12.37 3.77 -11.80
C GLN A 111 -11.20 3.32 -12.66
N VAL A 112 -10.82 2.04 -12.58
CA VAL A 112 -9.76 1.48 -13.43
C VAL A 112 -10.18 1.50 -14.90
N ARG A 113 -11.41 1.11 -15.21
CA ARG A 113 -11.94 1.16 -16.58
C ARG A 113 -12.01 2.61 -17.10
N LYS A 114 -12.49 3.54 -16.28
CA LYS A 114 -12.54 4.96 -16.62
C LYS A 114 -11.15 5.56 -16.83
N ASN A 115 -10.14 5.12 -16.06
CA ASN A 115 -8.77 5.56 -16.25
C ASN A 115 -8.23 5.22 -17.64
N GLU A 116 -8.52 4.02 -18.14
CA GLU A 116 -8.04 3.58 -19.46
C GLU A 116 -8.62 4.41 -20.61
N GLY A 117 -9.87 4.86 -20.49
CA GLY A 117 -10.54 5.69 -21.49
C GLY A 117 -10.26 7.19 -21.41
N ASN A 118 -9.60 7.65 -20.34
CA ASN A 118 -9.40 9.07 -20.10
C ASN A 118 -7.94 9.50 -20.28
N PHE A 119 -7.75 10.62 -20.99
CA PHE A 119 -6.46 11.29 -21.08
C PHE A 119 -6.50 12.69 -20.46
N CYS A 120 -5.39 13.09 -19.87
CA CYS A 120 -5.19 14.43 -19.35
C CYS A 120 -4.42 15.27 -20.37
N TYR A 121 -4.90 16.51 -20.62
CA TYR A 121 -4.26 17.51 -21.47
C TYR A 121 -4.17 18.86 -20.73
N LYS A 122 -3.90 18.81 -19.44
CA LYS A 122 -3.94 19.98 -18.57
C LYS A 122 -2.54 20.31 -18.04
N ALA A 123 -2.26 21.62 -17.95
CA ALA A 123 -1.14 22.14 -17.21
C ALA A 123 -1.59 22.49 -15.78
N PHE A 124 -1.00 21.85 -14.80
CA PHE A 124 -1.19 22.15 -13.39
C PHE A 124 -0.19 23.23 -12.98
N ARG A 125 -0.67 24.40 -12.59
CA ARG A 125 0.17 25.54 -12.23
C ARG A 125 0.03 25.86 -10.77
N ASN A 126 1.14 25.84 -10.02
CA ASN A 126 1.17 26.19 -8.60
C ASN A 126 0.14 25.40 -7.76
N MET A 127 0.02 24.11 -8.04
CA MET A 127 -0.86 23.17 -7.32
C MET A 127 -0.02 22.19 -6.49
N ALA A 128 -0.53 21.83 -5.35
CA ALA A 128 0.10 20.81 -4.52
C ALA A 128 -0.11 19.40 -5.12
N PRO A 129 0.81 18.45 -4.92
CA PRO A 129 0.69 17.12 -5.49
C PRO A 129 -0.57 16.37 -5.01
N GLU A 130 -1.02 16.59 -3.78
CA GLU A 130 -2.29 16.06 -3.27
C GLU A 130 -3.51 16.67 -4.00
N GLU A 131 -3.48 17.96 -4.33
CA GLU A 131 -4.55 18.61 -5.08
C GLU A 131 -4.64 18.09 -6.52
N ILE A 132 -3.47 17.87 -7.16
CA ILE A 132 -3.40 17.27 -8.50
C ILE A 132 -3.91 15.85 -8.48
N SER A 133 -3.49 15.07 -7.47
CA SER A 133 -3.91 13.68 -7.30
C SER A 133 -5.42 13.59 -7.05
N LYS A 134 -5.97 14.48 -6.23
CA LYS A 134 -7.40 14.58 -5.96
C LYS A 134 -8.19 14.86 -7.24
N GLU A 135 -7.80 15.85 -8.02
CA GLU A 135 -8.46 16.18 -9.28
C GLU A 135 -8.43 14.98 -10.26
N MET A 136 -7.34 14.21 -10.27
CA MET A 136 -7.24 13.03 -11.13
C MET A 136 -8.11 11.86 -10.65
N VAL A 137 -8.23 11.67 -9.35
CA VAL A 137 -9.15 10.69 -8.75
C VAL A 137 -10.60 11.07 -9.05
N GLU A 138 -10.98 12.31 -8.85
CA GLU A 138 -12.33 12.82 -9.18
C GLU A 138 -12.65 12.66 -10.69
N LYS A 139 -11.66 12.88 -11.56
CA LYS A 139 -11.81 12.71 -13.01
C LYS A 139 -12.19 11.29 -13.43
N ILE A 140 -11.74 10.30 -12.70
CA ILE A 140 -12.12 8.89 -12.94
C ILE A 140 -13.34 8.45 -12.12
N GLY A 141 -13.98 9.38 -11.40
CA GLY A 141 -15.14 9.11 -10.56
C GLY A 141 -14.78 8.34 -9.28
N GLY A 142 -13.55 8.51 -8.78
CA GLY A 142 -13.12 7.96 -7.51
C GLY A 142 -13.55 8.84 -6.33
N GLU A 143 -13.88 8.21 -5.23
CA GLU A 143 -14.14 8.86 -3.94
C GLU A 143 -12.85 8.94 -3.12
N ILE A 144 -12.78 9.91 -2.22
CA ILE A 144 -11.62 10.13 -1.37
C ILE A 144 -11.96 9.69 0.04
N ASP A 145 -11.14 8.78 0.57
CA ASP A 145 -11.15 8.46 1.99
C ASP A 145 -10.50 9.62 2.77
N GLN A 146 -11.33 10.38 3.47
CA GLN A 146 -10.90 11.57 4.20
C GLN A 146 -9.90 11.25 5.34
N GLU A 147 -10.04 10.10 5.98
CA GLU A 147 -9.14 9.65 7.05
C GLU A 147 -7.77 9.23 6.49
N GLY A 148 -7.75 8.73 5.26
CA GLY A 148 -6.53 8.27 4.57
C GLY A 148 -5.87 9.32 3.66
N TRP A 149 -6.44 10.53 3.52
CA TRP A 149 -5.90 11.60 2.68
C TRP A 149 -5.15 12.65 3.51
N VAL A 150 -3.97 12.27 4.01
CA VAL A 150 -3.24 13.07 5.02
C VAL A 150 -1.94 13.71 4.51
N GLY A 151 -1.38 13.23 3.41
CA GLY A 151 -0.11 13.74 2.87
C GLY A 151 -0.25 15.18 2.32
N LYS A 152 0.72 16.05 2.63
CA LYS A 152 0.81 17.41 2.10
C LYS A 152 2.15 17.66 1.42
N GLY A 153 2.09 18.25 0.23
CA GLY A 153 3.27 18.52 -0.56
C GLY A 153 3.41 19.99 -0.98
N GLN A 154 4.62 20.37 -1.31
CA GLN A 154 4.90 21.70 -1.84
C GLN A 154 4.29 21.87 -3.23
N LYS A 155 3.78 23.06 -3.51
CA LYS A 155 3.18 23.40 -4.80
C LYS A 155 4.17 23.24 -5.94
N MET A 156 3.69 22.68 -7.05
CA MET A 156 4.47 22.37 -8.23
C MET A 156 3.77 22.84 -9.51
N THR A 157 4.54 23.00 -10.57
CA THR A 157 4.02 23.19 -11.91
C THR A 157 4.35 21.98 -12.75
N PHE A 158 3.34 21.37 -13.33
CA PHE A 158 3.47 20.11 -14.05
C PHE A 158 2.54 20.08 -15.26
N MET A 159 2.99 19.51 -16.37
CA MET A 159 2.17 19.32 -17.57
C MET A 159 1.78 17.86 -17.72
N GLY A 160 0.50 17.55 -17.54
CA GLY A 160 -0.08 16.24 -17.74
C GLY A 160 -0.53 15.99 -19.19
N ALA A 161 0.36 16.27 -20.16
CA ALA A 161 0.00 16.09 -21.55
C ALA A 161 -0.02 14.62 -21.96
N ARG A 162 -1.15 14.18 -22.54
CA ARG A 162 -1.35 12.83 -23.07
C ARG A 162 -1.04 11.71 -22.09
N LYS A 163 -1.34 11.93 -20.81
CA LYS A 163 -1.18 10.94 -19.74
C LYS A 163 -2.54 10.51 -19.21
N ARG A 164 -2.67 9.26 -18.82
CA ARG A 164 -3.82 8.79 -18.06
C ARG A 164 -3.83 9.38 -16.65
N PRO A 165 -5.00 9.54 -16.00
CA PRO A 165 -5.08 10.09 -14.65
C PRO A 165 -4.13 9.44 -13.65
N THR A 166 -4.04 8.11 -13.61
CA THR A 166 -3.12 7.38 -12.72
C THR A 166 -1.64 7.60 -13.07
N GLU A 167 -1.29 7.85 -14.33
CA GLU A 167 0.07 8.21 -14.73
C GLU A 167 0.43 9.64 -14.29
N VAL A 168 -0.54 10.56 -14.31
CA VAL A 168 -0.38 11.90 -13.73
C VAL A 168 -0.12 11.78 -12.23
N ILE A 169 -0.95 11.05 -11.50
CA ILE A 169 -0.75 10.77 -10.07
C ILE A 169 0.66 10.21 -9.83
N ARG A 170 1.03 9.15 -10.52
CA ARG A 170 2.37 8.52 -10.36
C ARG A 170 3.52 9.48 -10.63
N THR A 171 3.34 10.39 -11.59
CA THR A 171 4.36 11.42 -11.88
C THR A 171 4.45 12.45 -10.77
N THR A 172 3.33 12.89 -10.20
CA THR A 172 3.30 13.83 -9.08
C THR A 172 3.88 13.21 -7.81
N LEU A 173 3.56 11.94 -7.51
CA LEU A 173 4.11 11.22 -6.36
C LEU A 173 5.64 11.13 -6.41
N ARG A 174 6.19 10.85 -7.59
CA ARG A 174 7.66 10.73 -7.78
C ARG A 174 8.40 12.06 -7.64
N ASN A 175 7.75 13.17 -7.96
CA ASN A 175 8.35 14.50 -7.95
C ASN A 175 7.86 15.36 -6.78
N GLY A 176 6.91 14.88 -6.01
CA GLY A 176 6.37 15.58 -4.84
C GLY A 176 7.40 15.73 -3.74
N VAL A 177 7.39 16.88 -3.09
CA VAL A 177 8.23 17.22 -1.94
C VAL A 177 7.31 17.57 -0.80
N SER A 178 7.54 17.00 0.40
CA SER A 178 6.71 17.30 1.57
C SER A 178 6.75 18.79 1.92
N GLU A 179 5.62 19.32 2.37
CA GLU A 179 5.50 20.71 2.84
C GLU A 179 6.42 20.98 4.03
N ASP A 180 6.62 19.99 4.89
CA ASP A 180 7.43 20.08 6.11
C ASP A 180 8.95 20.12 5.83
N LEU A 181 9.37 19.93 4.57
CA LEU A 181 10.78 20.00 4.23
C LEU A 181 11.30 21.41 4.45
N GLN A 182 12.08 21.61 5.51
CA GLN A 182 12.71 22.89 5.78
C GLN A 182 13.65 23.27 4.61
N LYS A 183 13.55 24.51 4.15
CA LYS A 183 14.46 25.06 3.14
C LYS A 183 15.90 24.87 3.63
N PRO A 184 16.76 24.14 2.92
CA PRO A 184 18.17 24.10 3.28
C PRO A 184 18.71 25.54 3.20
N SER A 185 19.49 25.97 4.20
CA SER A 185 20.25 27.21 4.09
C SER A 185 21.14 27.12 2.87
N ALA A 186 21.32 28.21 2.16
CA ALA A 186 21.94 28.27 0.82
C ALA A 186 23.39 27.71 0.74
N THR A 187 24.00 27.36 1.83
CA THR A 187 25.44 27.01 1.93
C THR A 187 25.72 25.53 2.27
N GLU A 188 24.79 24.79 2.86
CA GLU A 188 25.05 23.37 3.16
C GLU A 188 23.77 22.55 3.03
N TYR A 189 23.70 21.70 2.03
CA TYR A 189 22.72 20.63 1.99
C TYR A 189 23.23 19.47 2.87
N LYS A 190 22.87 19.50 4.13
CA LYS A 190 22.88 18.30 4.97
C LYS A 190 21.50 17.65 4.81
N PRO A 191 21.40 16.40 4.35
CA PRO A 191 20.13 15.68 4.43
C PRO A 191 19.71 15.76 5.89
N GLN A 192 18.49 16.24 6.15
CA GLN A 192 17.99 16.31 7.52
C GLN A 192 17.90 14.86 8.02
N GLN A 193 18.81 14.51 8.89
CA GLN A 193 18.74 13.26 9.61
C GLN A 193 17.49 13.30 10.47
N PRO A 194 16.69 12.23 10.51
CA PRO A 194 15.69 12.10 11.55
C PRO A 194 16.43 12.23 12.89
N ASP A 195 15.95 13.12 13.75
CA ASP A 195 16.47 13.19 15.10
C ASP A 195 16.06 11.91 15.83
N PRO A 196 16.98 11.00 16.12
CA PRO A 196 16.63 9.72 16.73
C PRO A 196 16.04 9.89 18.14
N GLN A 197 16.23 11.06 18.76
CA GLN A 197 15.73 11.34 20.11
C GLN A 197 14.31 11.92 20.14
N LYS A 198 13.76 12.38 19.01
CA LYS A 198 12.45 13.04 18.98
C LYS A 198 11.38 12.35 18.14
N GLY A 199 11.69 11.26 17.44
CA GLY A 199 10.71 10.59 16.57
C GLY A 199 10.14 11.46 15.42
N GLU A 200 10.57 12.71 15.30
CA GLU A 200 10.11 13.67 14.30
C GLU A 200 11.03 13.67 13.09
N THR A 201 10.66 12.92 12.09
CA THR A 201 11.28 13.05 10.78
C THR A 201 10.69 14.27 10.06
N LYS A 202 11.40 15.40 10.08
CA LYS A 202 10.96 16.59 9.35
C LYS A 202 11.16 16.38 7.85
N GLY A 203 10.07 16.36 7.13
CA GLY A 203 9.96 16.41 5.69
C GLY A 203 10.60 15.27 4.90
N SER A 204 9.90 14.69 3.96
CA SER A 204 10.45 13.68 3.06
C SER A 204 9.88 13.81 1.65
N THR A 205 10.55 13.16 0.73
CA THR A 205 10.00 12.78 -0.55
C THR A 205 9.52 11.35 -0.49
N GLY A 206 8.54 11.05 -1.31
CA GLY A 206 7.92 9.74 -1.38
C GLY A 206 6.51 9.81 -0.84
N PHE A 207 5.58 9.85 -1.77
CA PHE A 207 4.16 9.78 -1.51
C PHE A 207 3.62 8.52 -2.14
N TYR A 208 2.53 8.04 -1.56
CA TYR A 208 1.71 6.96 -2.08
C TYR A 208 0.30 7.47 -2.33
N CYS A 209 -0.34 6.95 -3.38
CA CYS A 209 -1.76 7.13 -3.65
C CYS A 209 -2.30 5.79 -4.12
N TRP A 210 -3.27 5.26 -3.42
CA TRP A 210 -3.82 3.94 -3.67
C TRP A 210 -5.32 3.90 -3.45
N GLN A 211 -5.95 2.87 -3.95
CA GLN A 211 -7.37 2.63 -3.80
C GLN A 211 -7.64 1.56 -2.76
N THR A 212 -8.60 1.79 -1.89
CA THR A 212 -9.19 0.84 -0.95
C THR A 212 -10.69 0.71 -1.23
N LEU A 213 -11.39 -0.16 -0.51
CA LEU A 213 -12.86 -0.21 -0.55
C LEU A 213 -13.51 1.10 -0.09
N ASP A 214 -12.88 1.79 0.86
CA ASP A 214 -13.42 3.02 1.45
C ASP A 214 -13.12 4.26 0.59
N GLY A 215 -12.35 4.11 -0.49
CA GLY A 215 -11.97 5.19 -1.40
C GLY A 215 -10.47 5.30 -1.63
N TYR A 216 -10.06 6.40 -2.25
CA TYR A 216 -8.64 6.67 -2.51
C TYR A 216 -7.98 7.32 -1.29
N ARG A 217 -6.78 6.83 -0.97
CA ARG A 217 -5.92 7.35 0.09
C ARG A 217 -4.65 7.97 -0.49
N TYR A 218 -4.12 8.98 0.22
CA TYR A 218 -2.90 9.69 -0.15
C TYR A 218 -2.08 10.00 1.09
N ALA A 219 -0.86 9.52 1.15
CA ALA A 219 0.00 9.72 2.31
C ALA A 219 1.48 9.77 1.94
N SER A 220 2.30 10.41 2.77
CA SER A 220 3.75 10.29 2.69
C SER A 220 4.23 9.01 3.40
N VAL A 221 5.46 8.59 3.09
CA VAL A 221 6.13 7.49 3.83
C VAL A 221 6.15 7.77 5.33
N ASN A 222 6.32 9.04 5.72
CA ASN A 222 6.33 9.42 7.14
C ASN A 222 4.97 9.25 7.81
N ASP A 223 3.89 9.63 7.13
CA ASP A 223 2.53 9.48 7.66
C ASP A 223 2.20 8.00 7.86
N LEU A 224 2.59 7.15 6.89
CA LEU A 224 2.45 5.69 7.00
C LEU A 224 3.23 5.14 8.19
N LEU A 225 4.51 5.52 8.35
CA LEU A 225 5.35 5.05 9.46
C LEU A 225 4.85 5.51 10.84
N LYS A 226 4.26 6.70 10.94
CA LYS A 226 3.63 7.19 12.17
C LYS A 226 2.33 6.44 12.48
N GLY A 227 1.75 5.74 11.50
CA GLY A 227 0.45 5.09 11.62
C GLY A 227 -0.70 6.08 11.74
N ASN A 228 -0.57 7.24 11.12
CA ASN A 228 -1.60 8.29 11.10
C ASN A 228 -2.54 8.15 9.90
N VAL A 229 -2.39 7.08 9.12
CA VAL A 229 -3.18 6.81 7.92
C VAL A 229 -4.15 5.68 8.21
N GLY A 230 -5.44 5.95 8.05
CA GLY A 230 -6.49 4.97 8.30
C GLY A 230 -6.59 4.55 9.78
N LYS A 231 -6.98 3.31 9.99
CA LYS A 231 -7.26 2.77 11.32
C LYS A 231 -6.05 2.06 11.94
N GLU A 232 -5.93 2.15 13.26
CA GLU A 232 -5.05 1.28 14.03
C GLU A 232 -5.88 0.08 14.52
N HIS A 233 -5.53 -1.12 14.03
CA HIS A 233 -6.19 -2.36 14.42
C HIS A 233 -5.63 -2.89 15.75
N GLU A 234 -6.40 -3.77 16.36
CA GLU A 234 -6.07 -4.48 17.59
C GLU A 234 -4.72 -5.22 17.52
N GLU A 235 -4.28 -5.74 18.65
CA GLU A 235 -3.09 -6.59 18.74
C GLU A 235 -3.40 -8.02 18.28
N PHE A 236 -2.72 -8.48 17.24
CA PHE A 236 -2.78 -9.85 16.76
C PHE A 236 -1.67 -10.67 17.41
N VAL A 237 -2.04 -11.80 18.02
CA VAL A 237 -1.14 -12.62 18.82
C VAL A 237 -0.95 -13.98 18.17
N LEU A 238 0.31 -14.40 18.01
CA LEU A 238 0.58 -15.79 17.68
C LEU A 238 0.30 -16.66 18.92
N ARG A 239 -0.80 -17.42 18.91
CA ARG A 239 -1.21 -18.28 20.00
C ARG A 239 -0.94 -19.73 19.68
N MET A 240 -0.52 -20.51 20.67
CA MET A 240 -0.42 -21.95 20.49
C MET A 240 -1.82 -22.58 20.45
N GLN A 241 -2.06 -23.45 19.50
CA GLN A 241 -3.37 -24.09 19.24
C GLN A 241 -3.88 -25.03 20.36
N ASN A 242 -3.14 -25.21 21.44
CA ASN A 242 -3.45 -26.16 22.48
C ASN A 242 -4.39 -25.65 23.59
N ARG A 243 -4.97 -24.47 23.43
CA ARG A 243 -5.94 -23.89 24.37
C ARG A 243 -7.30 -23.76 23.71
N SER A 244 -8.35 -24.02 24.49
CA SER A 244 -9.70 -23.59 24.10
C SER A 244 -9.74 -22.08 24.13
N LEU A 245 -9.72 -21.45 22.95
CA LEU A 245 -9.78 -20.01 22.77
C LEU A 245 -11.26 -19.58 22.63
N SER A 246 -11.59 -18.42 23.14
CA SER A 246 -12.87 -17.77 22.83
C SER A 246 -12.91 -17.39 21.34
N MET A 247 -14.10 -17.12 20.81
CA MET A 247 -14.27 -16.63 19.43
C MET A 247 -13.42 -15.36 19.21
N GLU A 248 -13.49 -14.41 20.13
CA GLU A 248 -12.75 -13.15 20.08
C GLU A 248 -11.24 -13.36 20.04
N GLU A 249 -10.73 -14.21 20.94
CA GLU A 249 -9.30 -14.55 20.97
C GLU A 249 -8.83 -15.25 19.68
N THR A 250 -9.69 -16.04 19.06
CA THR A 250 -9.37 -16.73 17.81
C THR A 250 -9.37 -15.76 16.64
N MET A 251 -10.29 -14.78 16.62
CA MET A 251 -10.31 -13.71 15.62
C MET A 251 -9.06 -12.81 15.71
N GLN A 252 -8.48 -12.64 16.90
CA GLN A 252 -7.22 -11.92 17.14
C GLN A 252 -5.97 -12.80 16.99
N SER A 253 -6.13 -14.06 16.60
CA SER A 253 -5.00 -14.98 16.48
C SER A 253 -4.39 -14.93 15.09
N ILE A 254 -3.06 -14.99 15.05
CA ILE A 254 -2.30 -15.20 13.82
C ILE A 254 -2.34 -16.70 13.51
N ILE A 255 -2.90 -17.06 12.35
CA ILE A 255 -2.99 -18.44 11.89
C ILE A 255 -1.64 -18.91 11.35
N GLU A 256 -1.03 -18.06 10.52
CA GLU A 256 0.25 -18.33 9.88
C GLU A 256 1.03 -17.03 9.71
N TYR A 257 2.33 -17.10 9.80
CA TYR A 257 3.20 -15.98 9.52
C TYR A 257 4.47 -16.40 8.77
N ASP A 258 4.98 -15.47 7.97
CA ASP A 258 6.23 -15.61 7.23
C ASP A 258 6.95 -14.27 7.20
N PHE A 259 8.26 -14.27 7.43
CA PHE A 259 9.11 -13.11 7.25
C PHE A 259 10.05 -13.34 6.06
N PRO A 260 9.56 -13.16 4.82
CA PRO A 260 10.34 -13.45 3.62
C PRO A 260 11.56 -12.56 3.47
N ARG A 261 11.58 -11.45 4.20
CA ARG A 261 12.67 -10.48 4.13
C ARG A 261 12.89 -9.82 5.47
N ILE A 262 14.09 -9.99 6.00
CA ILE A 262 14.59 -9.31 7.19
C ILE A 262 16.02 -8.85 6.86
N GLY A 263 16.17 -7.54 6.59
CA GLY A 263 17.49 -6.93 6.43
C GLY A 263 18.35 -7.53 5.33
N ASP A 264 17.85 -7.61 4.09
CA ASP A 264 18.65 -8.04 2.93
C ASP A 264 19.66 -6.95 2.56
N PHE A 265 20.83 -7.01 3.17
CA PHE A 265 21.88 -6.01 3.02
C PHE A 265 22.30 -5.79 1.54
N GLN A 266 22.48 -6.85 0.77
CA GLN A 266 22.94 -6.72 -0.62
C GLN A 266 21.89 -6.05 -1.52
N THR A 267 20.64 -6.43 -1.39
CA THR A 267 19.55 -5.81 -2.13
C THR A 267 19.37 -4.35 -1.73
N HIS A 268 19.45 -4.04 -0.44
CA HIS A 268 19.39 -2.67 0.08
C HIS A 268 20.57 -1.84 -0.42
N GLN A 269 21.76 -2.41 -0.42
CA GLN A 269 22.95 -1.75 -0.96
C GLN A 269 22.78 -1.40 -2.45
N ARG A 270 22.36 -2.36 -3.28
CA ARG A 270 22.09 -2.13 -4.71
C ARG A 270 20.98 -1.14 -4.96
N ALA A 271 19.94 -1.13 -4.12
CA ALA A 271 18.84 -0.19 -4.20
C ALA A 271 19.21 1.23 -3.72
N GLY A 272 20.39 1.40 -3.12
CA GLY A 272 20.87 2.67 -2.60
C GLY A 272 20.22 3.05 -1.26
N ALA A 273 19.88 2.08 -0.43
CA ALA A 273 19.29 2.33 0.87
C ALA A 273 20.27 3.00 1.86
N PHE A 274 21.57 2.83 1.66
CA PHE A 274 22.59 3.39 2.55
C PHE A 274 23.13 4.74 2.06
N LYS A 275 23.57 4.81 0.80
CA LYS A 275 24.12 6.03 0.20
C LYS A 275 23.83 6.10 -1.29
N ASN A 276 23.36 7.25 -1.74
CA ASN A 276 23.02 7.52 -3.13
C ASN A 276 23.79 8.72 -3.66
N LYS A 277 24.06 8.70 -4.96
CA LYS A 277 24.59 9.83 -5.71
C LYS A 277 23.60 10.24 -6.80
N LEU A 278 23.31 11.52 -6.88
CA LEU A 278 22.52 12.10 -7.95
C LEU A 278 23.44 12.95 -8.84
N ILE A 279 23.50 12.62 -10.11
CA ILE A 279 24.12 13.44 -11.14
C ILE A 279 23.01 14.23 -11.83
N SER A 280 23.02 15.53 -11.65
CA SER A 280 22.07 16.44 -12.25
C SER A 280 22.70 17.13 -13.45
N PHE A 281 22.09 16.99 -14.60
CA PHE A 281 22.63 17.47 -15.88
C PHE A 281 21.79 18.60 -16.45
N ASN A 282 22.45 19.74 -16.75
CA ASN A 282 21.81 20.86 -17.43
C ASN A 282 21.95 20.71 -18.94
N MET A 283 20.85 20.35 -19.58
CA MET A 283 20.84 20.12 -21.03
C MET A 283 21.15 21.37 -21.87
N SER A 284 20.97 22.58 -21.32
CA SER A 284 21.21 23.84 -22.04
C SER A 284 22.67 24.25 -22.05
N THR A 285 23.41 23.94 -20.98
CA THR A 285 24.80 24.40 -20.80
C THR A 285 25.82 23.25 -20.84
N GLY A 286 25.36 22.00 -20.83
CA GLY A 286 26.24 20.83 -20.73
C GLY A 286 26.87 20.64 -19.35
N GLN A 287 26.58 21.53 -18.40
CA GLN A 287 27.11 21.42 -17.04
C GLN A 287 26.39 20.34 -16.24
N TYR A 288 27.12 19.65 -15.40
CA TYR A 288 26.55 18.71 -14.45
C TYR A 288 26.95 19.04 -13.01
N GLN A 289 26.14 18.62 -12.09
CA GLN A 289 26.36 18.75 -10.66
C GLN A 289 26.14 17.41 -9.99
N GLU A 290 27.05 17.02 -9.14
CA GLU A 290 26.95 15.81 -8.33
C GLU A 290 26.43 16.17 -6.92
N LEU A 291 25.46 15.41 -6.47
CA LEU A 291 24.86 15.54 -5.15
C LEU A 291 24.84 14.15 -4.49
N GLU A 292 25.51 14.02 -3.36
CA GLU A 292 25.49 12.80 -2.57
C GLU A 292 24.47 12.95 -1.42
N THR A 293 23.70 11.90 -1.19
CA THR A 293 22.88 11.80 0.02
C THR A 293 23.78 11.35 1.16
N GLY A 294 23.52 11.87 2.35
CA GLY A 294 24.17 11.37 3.56
C GLY A 294 23.85 9.91 3.84
N ASP A 295 24.54 9.35 4.79
CA ASP A 295 24.34 7.98 5.24
C ASP A 295 22.91 7.76 5.74
N ASN A 296 22.42 6.53 5.58
CA ASN A 296 21.14 6.15 6.14
C ASN A 296 21.24 6.21 7.68
N PRO A 297 20.42 7.06 8.35
CA PRO A 297 20.47 7.19 9.79
C PRO A 297 20.09 5.90 10.54
N ASN A 298 19.37 4.99 9.85
CA ASN A 298 18.90 3.72 10.38
C ASN A 298 19.91 2.59 10.21
N ALA A 299 20.98 2.82 9.45
CA ALA A 299 22.00 1.81 9.27
C ALA A 299 22.82 1.65 10.54
N THR A 300 23.00 0.40 10.97
CA THR A 300 23.93 0.07 12.05
C THR A 300 25.37 0.45 11.65
N GLU A 301 26.25 0.69 12.63
CA GLU A 301 27.65 0.99 12.36
C GLU A 301 28.31 -0.11 11.50
N LYS A 302 28.00 -1.37 11.76
CA LYS A 302 28.45 -2.50 10.95
C LYS A 302 27.98 -2.45 9.50
N GLN A 303 26.74 -2.01 9.26
CA GLN A 303 26.20 -1.86 7.90
C GLN A 303 26.88 -0.68 7.17
N LYS A 304 27.12 0.42 7.87
CA LYS A 304 27.84 1.58 7.30
C LYS A 304 29.27 1.19 6.93
N GLU A 305 29.94 0.48 7.80
CA GLU A 305 31.30 -0.02 7.59
C GLU A 305 31.38 -0.97 6.39
N GLN A 306 30.42 -1.91 6.27
CA GLN A 306 30.34 -2.83 5.15
C GLN A 306 29.93 -2.17 3.82
N ASN A 307 29.11 -1.11 3.88
CA ASN A 307 28.73 -0.35 2.69
C ASN A 307 29.92 0.43 2.11
N GLY A 308 30.88 0.84 2.95
CA GLY A 308 31.99 1.69 2.57
C GLY A 308 31.58 3.14 2.31
N GLU A 309 32.54 3.96 1.90
CA GLU A 309 32.35 5.40 1.71
C GLU A 309 31.68 5.76 0.38
N GLN A 310 31.69 4.86 -0.61
CA GLN A 310 31.18 5.15 -1.94
C GLN A 310 29.66 4.96 -2.06
N PRO A 311 28.97 5.82 -2.83
CA PRO A 311 27.57 5.64 -3.12
C PRO A 311 27.35 4.37 -3.97
N THR A 312 26.42 3.54 -3.55
CA THR A 312 26.12 2.26 -4.21
C THR A 312 25.12 2.38 -5.34
N ARG A 313 24.39 3.50 -5.40
CA ARG A 313 23.48 3.82 -6.48
C ARG A 313 23.74 5.21 -7.03
N VAL A 314 23.85 5.30 -8.35
CA VAL A 314 23.98 6.56 -9.07
C VAL A 314 22.72 6.79 -9.90
N MET A 315 22.10 7.96 -9.73
CA MET A 315 20.93 8.38 -10.51
C MET A 315 21.31 9.58 -11.36
N CYS A 316 20.87 9.59 -12.62
CA CYS A 316 21.02 10.73 -13.50
C CYS A 316 19.68 11.42 -13.72
N LYS A 317 19.59 12.72 -13.53
CA LYS A 317 18.36 13.49 -13.74
C LYS A 317 18.66 14.82 -14.44
N PRO A 318 18.05 15.10 -15.61
CA PRO A 318 18.13 16.42 -16.19
C PRO A 318 17.45 17.44 -15.28
N TYR A 319 17.96 18.67 -15.26
CA TYR A 319 17.30 19.75 -14.56
C TYR A 319 17.05 20.94 -15.47
N ILE A 320 16.08 21.75 -15.09
CA ILE A 320 15.68 22.96 -15.81
C ILE A 320 16.38 24.14 -15.15
N PRO A 321 17.12 24.97 -15.90
CA PRO A 321 17.78 26.15 -15.37
C PRO A 321 16.81 27.15 -14.73
N GLU A 322 17.26 27.90 -13.73
CA GLU A 322 16.46 28.87 -12.99
C GLU A 322 15.71 29.89 -13.87
N ARG A 323 16.30 30.32 -14.97
CA ARG A 323 15.66 31.25 -15.92
C ARG A 323 14.33 30.75 -16.48
N TYR A 324 14.12 29.41 -16.53
CA TYR A 324 12.84 28.82 -16.93
C TYR A 324 11.92 28.58 -15.74
N GLN A 325 12.45 28.56 -14.54
CA GLN A 325 11.66 28.46 -13.30
C GLN A 325 10.92 29.78 -13.05
N ASN A 326 11.57 30.91 -13.31
CA ASN A 326 10.99 32.25 -13.14
C ASN A 326 9.91 32.60 -14.17
N SER A 327 9.82 31.87 -15.29
CA SER A 327 8.72 32.06 -16.25
C SER A 327 7.38 31.49 -15.77
N CYS A 328 7.38 30.72 -14.68
CA CYS A 328 6.18 30.29 -13.97
C CYS A 328 5.95 31.21 -12.78
N GLU A 329 5.23 32.33 -12.97
CA GLU A 329 5.01 33.41 -12.00
C GLU A 329 4.55 32.98 -10.59
N LYS A 330 4.16 31.71 -10.40
CA LYS A 330 3.60 31.20 -9.15
C LYS A 330 4.26 29.92 -8.62
N ALA A 331 5.28 29.38 -9.25
CA ALA A 331 6.03 28.26 -8.69
C ALA A 331 6.95 28.77 -7.58
N PRO A 332 7.05 28.06 -6.43
CA PRO A 332 8.02 28.44 -5.40
C PRO A 332 9.41 28.51 -5.99
N PRO A 333 10.21 29.58 -5.70
CA PRO A 333 11.48 29.81 -6.32
C PRO A 333 12.39 28.66 -5.98
N ASN A 334 12.56 27.67 -5.83
CA ASN A 334 13.47 26.56 -5.52
C ASN A 334 12.82 25.16 -5.64
N TYR A 335 11.58 25.08 -6.17
CA TYR A 335 10.91 23.79 -6.26
C TYR A 335 11.73 22.74 -7.03
N TRP A 336 12.25 23.09 -8.20
CA TRP A 336 13.04 22.19 -9.03
C TRP A 336 14.36 21.78 -8.38
N ASP A 337 15.01 22.71 -7.67
CA ASP A 337 16.22 22.42 -6.94
C ASP A 337 15.96 21.49 -5.75
N GLN A 338 14.88 21.73 -5.02
CA GLN A 338 14.45 20.86 -3.92
C GLN A 338 14.04 19.48 -4.43
N SER A 339 13.20 19.39 -5.46
CA SER A 339 12.81 18.11 -6.06
C SER A 339 14.02 17.30 -6.54
N ARG A 340 15.00 17.96 -7.14
CA ARG A 340 16.24 17.34 -7.57
C ARG A 340 17.01 16.75 -6.39
N LYS A 341 17.24 17.52 -5.34
CA LYS A 341 17.98 17.11 -4.14
C LYS A 341 17.27 15.99 -3.37
N THR A 342 15.94 16.00 -3.33
CA THR A 342 15.14 15.09 -2.55
C THR A 342 14.87 13.73 -3.21
N VAL A 343 15.04 13.61 -4.52
CA VAL A 343 14.84 12.33 -5.25
C VAL A 343 15.71 11.20 -4.69
N ALA A 344 16.97 11.49 -4.42
CA ALA A 344 17.90 10.51 -3.86
C ALA A 344 17.50 10.11 -2.43
N GLN A 345 17.10 11.07 -1.61
CA GLN A 345 16.59 10.82 -0.26
C GLN A 345 15.29 9.98 -0.29
N GLY A 346 14.36 10.30 -1.18
CA GLY A 346 13.13 9.53 -1.35
C GLY A 346 13.40 8.07 -1.70
N ALA A 347 14.36 7.80 -2.58
CA ALA A 347 14.76 6.45 -2.92
C ALA A 347 15.34 5.69 -1.71
N THR A 348 16.19 6.33 -0.91
CA THR A 348 16.71 5.77 0.35
C THR A 348 15.56 5.41 1.28
N ARG A 349 14.61 6.32 1.48
CA ARG A 349 13.49 6.11 2.40
C ARG A 349 12.52 5.03 1.96
N GLN A 350 12.18 4.97 0.69
CA GLN A 350 11.33 3.90 0.15
C GLN A 350 11.96 2.52 0.34
N ASN A 351 13.28 2.43 0.20
CA ASN A 351 14.00 1.18 0.43
C ASN A 351 14.07 0.79 1.90
N THR A 352 14.23 1.77 2.80
CA THR A 352 14.22 1.51 4.25
C THR A 352 12.83 1.26 4.81
N PHE A 353 11.77 1.81 4.19
CA PHE A 353 10.40 1.52 4.56
C PHE A 353 10.06 0.03 4.43
N ASN A 354 10.65 -0.65 3.44
CA ASN A 354 10.46 -2.07 3.17
C ASN A 354 11.57 -2.95 3.78
N ASP A 355 12.25 -2.51 4.83
CA ASP A 355 13.39 -3.24 5.41
C ASP A 355 12.96 -4.55 6.05
N GLN A 356 11.86 -4.56 6.77
CA GLN A 356 11.26 -5.76 7.31
C GLN A 356 9.87 -6.00 6.72
N ILE A 357 9.71 -7.09 6.02
CA ILE A 357 8.42 -7.51 5.46
C ILE A 357 7.92 -8.70 6.26
N GLY A 358 6.69 -8.59 6.76
CA GLY A 358 5.96 -9.69 7.39
C GLY A 358 4.71 -10.04 6.58
N LYS A 359 4.43 -11.33 6.44
CA LYS A 359 3.18 -11.83 5.89
C LYS A 359 2.43 -12.55 6.98
N PHE A 360 1.18 -12.21 7.17
CA PHE A 360 0.33 -12.81 8.19
C PHE A 360 -0.97 -13.29 7.57
N THR A 361 -1.38 -14.49 7.93
CA THR A 361 -2.72 -15.02 7.65
C THR A 361 -3.53 -14.95 8.93
N LEU A 362 -4.66 -14.27 8.86
CA LEU A 362 -5.58 -13.99 9.97
C LEU A 362 -6.96 -14.60 9.68
N ALA A 363 -7.79 -14.77 10.69
CA ALA A 363 -9.22 -14.93 10.51
C ALA A 363 -9.78 -13.72 9.71
N PRO A 364 -10.95 -13.83 9.08
CA PRO A 364 -11.45 -12.78 8.20
C PRO A 364 -11.66 -11.47 8.94
N GLN A 365 -10.89 -10.46 8.56
CA GLN A 365 -10.93 -9.09 9.08
C GLN A 365 -11.38 -8.18 7.95
N PHE A 366 -12.67 -8.13 7.67
CA PHE A 366 -13.21 -7.44 6.50
C PHE A 366 -13.13 -5.91 6.57
N THR A 367 -12.80 -5.37 7.72
CA THR A 367 -12.57 -3.93 7.92
C THR A 367 -11.13 -3.48 7.68
N MET A 368 -10.19 -4.41 7.49
CA MET A 368 -8.79 -4.07 7.22
C MET A 368 -8.60 -3.50 5.82
N ARG A 369 -7.79 -2.44 5.73
CA ARG A 369 -7.44 -1.76 4.47
C ARG A 369 -5.93 -1.61 4.32
N ALA A 370 -5.48 -1.51 3.09
CA ALA A 370 -4.10 -1.12 2.81
C ALA A 370 -3.83 0.30 3.34
N GLY A 371 -2.70 0.50 4.01
CA GLY A 371 -2.32 1.73 4.68
C GLY A 371 -2.67 1.79 6.17
N ASP A 372 -3.55 0.93 6.66
CA ASP A 372 -3.82 0.80 8.08
C ASP A 372 -2.60 0.31 8.85
N SER A 373 -2.64 0.41 10.17
CA SER A 373 -1.61 -0.13 11.05
C SER A 373 -2.16 -1.24 11.95
N MET A 374 -1.32 -2.20 12.29
CA MET A 374 -1.66 -3.29 13.21
C MET A 374 -0.52 -3.55 14.18
N LYS A 375 -0.86 -4.04 15.37
CA LYS A 375 0.10 -4.54 16.35
C LYS A 375 0.20 -6.05 16.25
N VAL A 376 1.43 -6.57 16.28
CA VAL A 376 1.72 -7.99 16.21
C VAL A 376 2.52 -8.42 17.42
N LYS A 377 2.11 -9.50 18.06
CA LYS A 377 2.81 -10.11 19.18
C LYS A 377 3.13 -11.56 18.87
N ILE A 378 4.42 -11.84 18.74
CA ILE A 378 4.95 -13.18 18.50
C ILE A 378 5.65 -13.65 19.76
N ASN A 379 5.26 -14.81 20.27
CA ASN A 379 5.90 -15.42 21.40
C ASN A 379 7.12 -16.23 20.93
N LYS A 380 8.21 -16.19 21.69
CA LYS A 380 9.38 -17.01 21.41
C LYS A 380 9.00 -18.48 21.51
N VAL A 381 9.35 -19.25 20.50
CA VAL A 381 9.27 -20.70 20.54
C VAL A 381 10.50 -21.17 21.31
N SER A 382 10.39 -21.28 22.64
CA SER A 382 11.42 -21.82 23.51
C SER A 382 10.95 -23.12 24.08
N SER A 383 11.82 -24.14 24.06
CA SER A 383 11.62 -25.42 24.76
C SER A 383 11.76 -25.26 26.28
N GLU A 384 12.18 -24.13 26.77
CA GLU A 384 12.37 -23.83 28.19
C GLU A 384 11.35 -22.81 28.70
N LYS A 385 10.68 -23.17 29.69
CA LYS A 385 9.67 -22.68 30.63
C LYS A 385 9.20 -21.23 30.65
N GLU A 386 9.75 -20.29 29.90
CA GLU A 386 9.27 -18.89 29.92
C GLU A 386 9.07 -18.39 28.47
N GLY A 387 7.82 -18.43 28.03
CA GLY A 387 7.39 -17.83 26.77
C GLY A 387 7.55 -16.32 26.77
N GLY A 388 8.75 -15.83 26.57
CA GLY A 388 9.00 -14.40 26.34
C GLY A 388 8.51 -13.96 24.98
N VAL A 389 8.19 -12.66 24.86
CA VAL A 389 7.85 -12.04 23.58
C VAL A 389 9.09 -11.96 22.71
N ASP A 390 8.97 -12.29 21.43
CA ASP A 390 10.00 -12.03 20.44
C ASP A 390 9.96 -10.54 20.04
N GLU A 391 10.77 -9.74 20.73
CA GLU A 391 10.83 -8.28 20.52
C GLU A 391 11.28 -7.91 19.09
N LYS A 392 12.05 -8.78 18.46
CA LYS A 392 12.54 -8.54 17.09
C LYS A 392 11.42 -8.58 16.04
N HIS A 393 10.45 -9.45 16.23
CA HIS A 393 9.35 -9.66 15.28
C HIS A 393 8.00 -9.12 15.79
N SER A 394 7.91 -8.73 17.06
CA SER A 394 6.73 -8.09 17.63
C SER A 394 6.78 -6.58 17.48
N GLY A 395 5.63 -5.92 17.47
CA GLY A 395 5.51 -4.46 17.42
C GLY A 395 4.48 -3.96 16.42
N LYS A 396 4.54 -2.67 16.11
CA LYS A 396 3.63 -2.01 15.17
C LYS A 396 4.12 -2.19 13.73
N TYR A 397 3.20 -2.54 12.86
CA TYR A 397 3.41 -2.74 11.43
C TYR A 397 2.42 -1.90 10.62
N VAL A 398 2.84 -1.45 9.44
CA VAL A 398 1.95 -0.84 8.44
C VAL A 398 1.52 -1.92 7.46
N ILE A 399 0.24 -1.98 7.17
CA ILE A 399 -0.33 -2.92 6.21
C ILE A 399 -0.09 -2.40 4.80
N ALA A 400 0.86 -3.00 4.10
CA ALA A 400 1.18 -2.62 2.72
C ALA A 400 0.23 -3.25 1.70
N LYS A 401 -0.23 -4.47 1.96
CA LYS A 401 -1.18 -5.19 1.10
C LYS A 401 -2.17 -5.96 1.95
N VAL A 402 -3.42 -5.95 1.50
CA VAL A 402 -4.51 -6.76 2.06
C VAL A 402 -5.03 -7.67 0.97
N GLY A 403 -5.27 -8.93 1.31
CA GLY A 403 -5.97 -9.89 0.48
C GLY A 403 -7.06 -10.57 1.30
N HIS A 404 -8.31 -10.48 0.86
CA HIS A 404 -9.41 -11.25 1.42
C HIS A 404 -9.67 -12.45 0.53
N HIS A 405 -9.63 -13.63 1.11
CA HIS A 405 -9.91 -14.90 0.44
C HIS A 405 -11.15 -15.53 1.05
N VAL A 406 -12.05 -15.96 0.18
CA VAL A 406 -13.31 -16.62 0.56
C VAL A 406 -13.49 -17.85 -0.34
N ASP A 407 -13.82 -18.99 0.22
CA ASP A 407 -13.98 -20.22 -0.56
C ASP A 407 -15.30 -20.97 -0.27
N VAL A 408 -15.69 -21.87 -1.19
CA VAL A 408 -16.91 -22.67 -1.09
C VAL A 408 -16.92 -23.64 0.11
N SER A 409 -15.77 -23.91 0.73
CA SER A 409 -15.71 -24.74 1.95
C SER A 409 -16.22 -24.01 3.20
N GLY A 410 -16.68 -22.78 3.04
CA GLY A 410 -17.16 -21.92 4.12
C GLY A 410 -16.04 -21.30 4.95
N LYS A 411 -14.84 -21.17 4.38
CA LYS A 411 -13.69 -20.56 5.04
C LYS A 411 -13.32 -19.25 4.40
N ALA A 412 -13.08 -18.26 5.24
CA ALA A 412 -12.53 -16.98 4.84
C ALA A 412 -11.24 -16.68 5.61
N TYR A 413 -10.35 -15.97 4.96
CA TYR A 413 -9.07 -15.54 5.54
C TYR A 413 -8.72 -14.14 5.08
N THR A 414 -8.08 -13.37 5.95
CA THR A 414 -7.41 -12.13 5.57
C THR A 414 -5.91 -12.34 5.57
N ARG A 415 -5.28 -12.13 4.42
CA ARG A 415 -3.83 -12.19 4.26
C ARG A 415 -3.29 -10.78 4.15
N VAL A 416 -2.39 -10.43 5.05
CA VAL A 416 -1.76 -9.12 5.04
C VAL A 416 -0.27 -9.23 4.78
N THR A 417 0.23 -8.35 3.92
CA THR A 417 1.67 -8.11 3.80
C THR A 417 1.96 -6.79 4.48
N THR A 418 2.80 -6.84 5.48
CA THR A 418 3.11 -5.69 6.31
C THR A 418 4.55 -5.27 6.15
N VAL A 419 4.82 -4.01 6.41
CA VAL A 419 6.15 -3.42 6.36
C VAL A 419 6.45 -2.68 7.65
N ARG A 420 7.72 -2.66 8.03
CA ARG A 420 8.22 -1.93 9.18
C ARG A 420 9.62 -1.43 8.92
N SER A 421 9.91 -0.19 9.33
CA SER A 421 11.28 0.31 9.44
C SER A 421 11.92 -0.18 10.73
N THR A 422 13.18 -0.53 10.69
CA THR A 422 13.93 -1.02 11.87
C THR A 422 14.07 0.01 13.00
N ILE A 423 13.80 1.30 12.74
CA ILE A 423 13.92 2.38 13.75
C ILE A 423 12.90 2.28 14.89
N GLN A 424 11.74 1.68 14.67
CA GLN A 424 10.68 1.65 15.69
C GLN A 424 10.96 0.68 16.86
N GLN A 425 12.08 -0.04 16.84
CA GLN A 425 12.42 -0.99 17.90
C GLN A 425 12.90 -0.34 19.21
N ASP A 426 13.37 0.90 19.18
CA ASP A 426 14.07 1.48 20.33
C ASP A 426 13.15 2.17 21.35
N ASP A 427 11.90 2.45 21.00
CA ASP A 427 10.99 3.16 21.94
C ASP A 427 10.37 2.26 23.02
N ALA A 428 10.41 0.95 22.87
CA ALA A 428 9.83 0.01 23.84
C ALA A 428 10.80 -0.41 24.96
N SER A 429 12.11 -0.34 24.72
CA SER A 429 13.14 -0.81 25.66
C SER A 429 13.69 0.26 26.61
N SER A 430 13.48 1.55 26.32
CA SER A 430 14.04 2.65 27.12
C SER A 430 13.23 3.04 28.36
N LYS A 431 12.15 2.33 28.69
CA LYS A 431 11.32 2.55 29.89
C LYS A 431 11.45 1.43 30.94
N LYS A 432 12.64 0.86 31.13
CA LYS A 432 12.95 0.07 32.29
C LYS A 432 14.40 0.33 32.73
N VAL A 433 14.62 1.35 33.48
CA VAL A 433 15.51 1.38 34.64
C VAL A 433 14.88 2.30 35.67
#